data_e26fbe6595a04b43b76f60511777ea3f
#
_entry.id   e26fbe6595a04b43b76f60511777ea3f
#
_cell.length_a   1.000
_cell.length_b   1.000
_cell.length_c   1.000
_cell.angle_alpha   90.00
_cell.angle_beta   90.00
_cell.angle_gamma   90.00
#
_symmetry.space_group_name_H-M   'P 1'
#
loop_
_entity.id
_entity.type
_entity.pdbx_description
1 polymer ?
#
loop_
_entity_poly.entity_id
_entity_poly.type
_entity_poly.pdbx_seq_one_letter_code
_entity_poly.pdbx_strand_id
1 'polypeptide(L)'
;MPFSYEITPRPVELGGGWRLRLLEDGVEVGGGVFPVAQDDPQQGVTWWNQLTEQARAEWLTVAASAVPADAWLAYLRAEAHTDAESEAYAWLDSREA
;
A
#
# COMPACT_ATOMS: atom_id res chain seq x y z
N MET A 1 10.85 10.84 19.63
CA MET A 1 11.45 9.50 19.50
C MET A 1 12.51 9.56 18.41
N PRO A 2 13.69 8.94 18.61
CA PRO A 2 14.74 9.02 17.61
C PRO A 2 14.42 8.21 16.35
N PHE A 3 13.55 7.23 16.44
CA PHE A 3 13.21 6.36 15.32
C PHE A 3 11.83 6.70 14.77
N SER A 4 11.73 6.82 13.45
CA SER A 4 10.49 7.10 12.76
C SER A 4 10.51 6.51 11.37
N TYR A 5 9.43 6.67 10.63
CA TYR A 5 9.35 6.21 9.25
C TYR A 5 8.50 7.15 8.42
N GLU A 6 8.67 7.08 7.11
CA GLU A 6 7.81 7.77 6.15
C GLU A 6 7.43 6.78 5.05
N ILE A 7 6.19 6.88 4.59
CA ILE A 7 5.70 6.11 3.43
C ILE A 7 5.20 7.14 2.43
N THR A 8 5.84 7.17 1.25
CA THR A 8 5.50 8.12 0.19
C THR A 8 5.09 7.39 -1.07
N PRO A 9 4.16 7.96 -1.87
CA PRO A 9 3.76 7.32 -3.12
C PRO A 9 4.89 7.38 -4.15
N ARG A 10 4.98 6.33 -4.98
CA ARG A 10 5.95 6.25 -6.08
C ARG A 10 5.26 6.60 -7.38
N PRO A 11 5.99 7.24 -8.32
CA PRO A 11 5.45 7.50 -9.65
C PRO A 11 5.04 6.22 -10.38
N VAL A 12 3.95 6.32 -11.16
CA VAL A 12 3.46 5.19 -11.94
C VAL A 12 4.51 4.69 -12.92
N GLU A 13 5.32 5.60 -13.46
CA GLU A 13 6.40 5.27 -14.40
C GLU A 13 7.47 4.36 -13.80
N LEU A 14 7.59 4.35 -12.47
CA LEU A 14 8.54 3.51 -11.75
C LEU A 14 7.87 2.28 -11.13
N GLY A 15 6.63 1.96 -11.54
CA GLY A 15 5.90 0.82 -11.03
C GLY A 15 4.86 1.15 -9.98
N GLY A 16 4.73 2.41 -9.59
CA GLY A 16 3.75 2.84 -8.60
C GLY A 16 4.04 2.30 -7.20
N GLY A 17 2.99 2.19 -6.38
CA GLY A 17 3.11 1.70 -5.01
C GLY A 17 3.73 2.72 -4.08
N TRP A 18 4.57 2.27 -3.17
CA TRP A 18 5.05 3.07 -2.05
C TRP A 18 6.54 2.90 -1.82
N ARG A 19 7.16 3.95 -1.29
CA ARG A 19 8.53 3.92 -0.81
C ARG A 19 8.50 4.10 0.70
N LEU A 20 9.12 3.15 1.41
CA LEU A 20 9.32 3.23 2.84
C LEU A 20 10.70 3.79 3.12
N ARG A 21 10.78 4.77 4.03
CA ARG A 21 12.03 5.30 4.55
C ARG A 21 12.04 5.09 6.05
N LEU A 22 13.08 4.45 6.54
CA LEU A 22 13.31 4.26 7.98
C LEU A 22 14.28 5.33 8.44
N LEU A 23 13.91 6.07 9.47
CA LEU A 23 14.65 7.27 9.89
C LEU A 23 15.14 7.13 11.32
N GLU A 24 16.39 7.53 11.54
CA GLU A 24 16.97 7.69 12.87
C GLU A 24 17.41 9.14 13.02
N ASP A 25 16.80 9.86 13.96
CA ASP A 25 17.04 11.30 14.15
C ASP A 25 16.87 12.12 12.86
N GLY A 26 15.91 11.72 12.04
CA GLY A 26 15.62 12.41 10.78
C GLY A 26 16.51 11.99 9.61
N VAL A 27 17.44 11.08 9.81
CA VAL A 27 18.35 10.59 8.76
C VAL A 27 17.91 9.22 8.30
N GLU A 28 17.83 9.03 6.98
CA GLU A 28 17.45 7.73 6.39
C GLU A 28 18.53 6.70 6.65
N VAL A 29 18.15 5.61 7.33
CA VAL A 29 19.07 4.52 7.66
C VAL A 29 18.66 3.19 7.01
N GLY A 30 17.52 3.17 6.33
CA GLY A 30 17.04 2.00 5.63
C GLY A 30 15.69 2.27 5.00
N GLY A 31 15.08 1.23 4.48
CA GLY A 31 13.78 1.31 3.83
C GLY A 31 13.63 0.28 2.74
N GLY A 32 12.66 0.49 1.89
CA GLY A 32 12.39 -0.41 0.78
C GLY A 32 11.35 0.15 -0.15
N VAL A 33 11.11 -0.59 -1.21
CA VAL A 33 10.13 -0.27 -2.23
C VAL A 33 9.03 -1.32 -2.19
N PHE A 34 7.78 -0.86 -2.17
CA PHE A 34 6.59 -1.71 -2.14
C PHE A 34 5.74 -1.40 -3.37
N PRO A 35 6.08 -2.00 -4.51
CA PRO A 35 5.33 -1.74 -5.73
C PRO A 35 3.94 -2.36 -5.65
N VAL A 36 3.02 -1.85 -6.47
CA VAL A 36 1.71 -2.48 -6.64
C VAL A 36 1.92 -3.84 -7.28
N ALA A 37 1.25 -4.87 -6.73
CA ALA A 37 1.33 -6.21 -7.29
C ALA A 37 0.89 -6.20 -8.76
N GLN A 38 1.47 -7.09 -9.55
CA GLN A 38 1.14 -7.18 -10.97
C GLN A 38 -0.37 -7.44 -11.13
N ASP A 39 -1.00 -6.65 -12.00
CA ASP A 39 -2.44 -6.76 -12.24
C ASP A 39 -2.77 -8.10 -12.89
N ASP A 40 -3.65 -8.86 -12.25
CA ASP A 40 -4.25 -10.06 -12.80
C ASP A 40 -5.75 -9.83 -12.90
N PRO A 41 -6.29 -9.56 -14.10
CA PRO A 41 -7.71 -9.28 -14.27
C PRO A 41 -8.62 -10.39 -13.72
N GLN A 42 -8.19 -11.63 -13.81
CA GLN A 42 -8.97 -12.79 -13.31
C GLN A 42 -9.12 -12.74 -11.79
N GLN A 43 -8.02 -12.41 -11.08
CA GLN A 43 -8.05 -12.25 -9.63
C GLN A 43 -8.90 -11.06 -9.23
N GLY A 44 -8.85 -9.99 -10.00
CA GLY A 44 -9.66 -8.81 -9.77
C GLY A 44 -11.16 -9.11 -9.86
N VAL A 45 -11.57 -9.87 -10.86
CA VAL A 45 -12.97 -10.29 -11.02
C VAL A 45 -13.41 -11.14 -9.84
N THR A 46 -12.58 -12.11 -9.43
CA THR A 46 -12.88 -12.98 -8.29
C THR A 46 -13.03 -12.17 -7.01
N TRP A 47 -12.11 -11.23 -6.77
CA TRP A 47 -12.15 -10.34 -5.63
C TRP A 47 -13.45 -9.52 -5.60
N TRP A 48 -13.81 -8.89 -6.73
CA TRP A 48 -15.00 -8.06 -6.84
C TRP A 48 -16.28 -8.85 -6.54
N ASN A 49 -16.35 -10.07 -7.07
CA ASN A 49 -17.53 -10.91 -6.91
C ASN A 49 -17.74 -11.40 -5.47
N GLN A 50 -16.70 -11.41 -4.66
CA GLN A 50 -16.78 -11.78 -3.25
C GLN A 50 -17.20 -10.65 -2.33
N LEU A 51 -17.18 -9.41 -2.83
CA LEU A 51 -17.52 -8.25 -2.03
C LEU A 51 -19.01 -8.08 -1.89
N THR A 52 -19.43 -7.55 -0.74
CA THR A 52 -20.81 -7.07 -0.55
C THR A 52 -21.01 -5.79 -1.35
N GLU A 53 -22.29 -5.39 -1.56
CA GLU A 53 -22.57 -4.13 -2.24
C GLU A 53 -21.96 -2.94 -1.50
N GLN A 54 -22.00 -2.97 -0.16
CA GLN A 54 -21.40 -1.91 0.65
C GLN A 54 -19.89 -1.84 0.46
N ALA A 55 -19.21 -2.98 0.48
CA ALA A 55 -17.77 -3.02 0.28
C ALA A 55 -17.39 -2.54 -1.13
N ARG A 56 -18.18 -2.90 -2.14
CA ARG A 56 -17.94 -2.40 -3.51
C ARG A 56 -18.04 -0.89 -3.56
N ALA A 57 -19.07 -0.31 -2.93
CA ALA A 57 -19.25 1.14 -2.90
C ALA A 57 -18.09 1.83 -2.19
N GLU A 58 -17.61 1.25 -1.10
CA GLU A 58 -16.47 1.79 -0.35
C GLU A 58 -15.20 1.81 -1.20
N TRP A 59 -14.90 0.71 -1.91
CA TRP A 59 -13.70 0.65 -2.74
C TRP A 59 -13.80 1.57 -3.96
N LEU A 60 -14.98 1.74 -4.53
CA LEU A 60 -15.19 2.72 -5.61
C LEU A 60 -14.96 4.14 -5.09
N THR A 61 -15.37 4.43 -3.85
CA THR A 61 -15.12 5.73 -3.22
C THR A 61 -13.62 5.96 -3.03
N VAL A 62 -12.89 4.96 -2.54
CA VAL A 62 -11.43 5.05 -2.37
C VAL A 62 -10.75 5.30 -3.71
N ALA A 63 -11.20 4.61 -4.77
CA ALA A 63 -10.65 4.77 -6.11
C ALA A 63 -11.08 6.08 -6.78
N ALA A 64 -12.08 6.78 -6.23
CA ALA A 64 -12.71 7.95 -6.83
C ALA A 64 -13.17 7.66 -8.26
N SER A 65 -13.82 6.49 -8.47
CA SER A 65 -14.19 5.97 -9.77
C SER A 65 -15.48 5.17 -9.65
N ALA A 66 -16.16 4.95 -10.76
CA ALA A 66 -17.28 4.04 -10.86
C ALA A 66 -16.91 2.72 -11.56
N VAL A 67 -15.63 2.52 -11.86
CA VAL A 67 -15.14 1.37 -12.61
C VAL A 67 -14.55 0.33 -11.65
N PRO A 68 -15.07 -0.92 -11.65
CA PRO A 68 -14.57 -1.98 -10.75
C PRO A 68 -13.06 -2.26 -10.89
N ALA A 69 -12.50 -2.14 -12.10
CA ALA A 69 -11.06 -2.33 -12.30
C ALA A 69 -10.24 -1.30 -11.52
N ASP A 70 -10.73 -0.06 -11.40
CA ASP A 70 -10.05 0.98 -10.62
C ASP A 70 -10.13 0.67 -9.12
N ALA A 71 -11.24 0.09 -8.66
CA ALA A 71 -11.38 -0.36 -7.27
C ALA A 71 -10.37 -1.47 -6.95
N TRP A 72 -10.16 -2.39 -7.88
CA TRP A 72 -9.17 -3.47 -7.73
C TRP A 72 -7.75 -2.91 -7.59
N LEU A 73 -7.38 -1.94 -8.44
CA LEU A 73 -6.08 -1.29 -8.34
C LEU A 73 -5.91 -0.54 -7.03
N ALA A 74 -6.97 0.13 -6.55
CA ALA A 74 -6.95 0.81 -5.25
C ALA A 74 -6.72 -0.19 -4.12
N TYR A 75 -7.34 -1.36 -4.19
CA TYR A 75 -7.15 -2.43 -3.21
C TYR A 75 -5.70 -2.94 -3.21
N LEU A 76 -5.13 -3.21 -4.39
CA LEU A 76 -3.74 -3.66 -4.49
C LEU A 76 -2.77 -2.61 -3.94
N ARG A 77 -3.05 -1.34 -4.19
CA ARG A 77 -2.25 -0.23 -3.67
C ARG A 77 -2.33 -0.14 -2.15
N ALA A 78 -3.52 -0.35 -1.59
CA ALA A 78 -3.72 -0.34 -0.14
C ALA A 78 -3.00 -1.52 0.52
N GLU A 79 -2.99 -2.69 -0.11
CA GLU A 79 -2.24 -3.85 0.40
C GLU A 79 -0.73 -3.57 0.43
N ALA A 80 -0.19 -2.98 -0.63
CA ALA A 80 1.22 -2.61 -0.67
C ALA A 80 1.57 -1.62 0.44
N HIS A 81 0.68 -0.67 0.73
CA HIS A 81 0.87 0.29 1.82
C HIS A 81 0.88 -0.43 3.18
N THR A 82 -0.03 -1.37 3.38
CA THR A 82 -0.09 -2.16 4.62
C THR A 82 1.19 -2.97 4.81
N ASP A 83 1.74 -3.55 3.75
CA ASP A 83 3.00 -4.28 3.81
C ASP A 83 4.14 -3.35 4.23
N ALA A 84 4.19 -2.14 3.70
CA ALA A 84 5.18 -1.14 4.07
C ALA A 84 5.06 -0.75 5.54
N GLU A 85 3.84 -0.54 6.03
CA GLU A 85 3.58 -0.23 7.43
C GLU A 85 4.02 -1.37 8.35
N SER A 86 3.73 -2.61 7.97
CA SER A 86 4.11 -3.80 8.76
C SER A 86 5.62 -3.89 8.91
N GLU A 87 6.37 -3.63 7.84
CA GLU A 87 7.82 -3.62 7.92
C GLU A 87 8.34 -2.49 8.80
N ALA A 88 7.72 -1.31 8.69
CA ALA A 88 8.10 -0.16 9.52
C ALA A 88 7.88 -0.46 11.00
N TYR A 89 6.73 -1.02 11.36
CA TYR A 89 6.43 -1.36 12.75
C TYR A 89 7.36 -2.44 13.29
N ALA A 90 7.67 -3.46 12.51
CA ALA A 90 8.62 -4.50 12.91
C ALA A 90 10.00 -3.90 13.18
N TRP A 91 10.43 -2.96 12.35
CA TRP A 91 11.71 -2.28 12.53
C TRP A 91 11.71 -1.43 13.81
N LEU A 92 10.63 -0.66 14.04
CA LEU A 92 10.48 0.15 15.26
C LEU A 92 10.50 -0.72 16.52
N ASP A 93 9.75 -1.83 16.52
CA ASP A 93 9.71 -2.76 17.63
C ASP A 93 11.11 -3.32 17.94
N SER A 94 11.89 -3.64 16.92
CA SER A 94 13.23 -4.16 17.11
C SER A 94 14.20 -3.11 17.69
N ARG A 95 13.92 -1.81 17.48
CA ARG A 95 14.74 -0.72 18.00
C ARG A 95 14.35 -0.33 19.42
N GLU A 96 13.10 -0.52 19.80
CA GLU A 96 12.59 -0.17 21.12
C GLU A 96 12.74 -1.31 22.15
N ALA A 97 13.06 -2.49 21.72
CA ALA A 97 13.21 -3.66 22.57
C ALA A 97 14.44 -3.58 23.49
#